data_ff86b01e4be7a39aa91d6af2e5c2cb60
#
_entry.id   ff86b01e4be7a39aa91d6af2e5c2cb60
#
_cell.length_a   1.000
_cell.length_b   1.000
_cell.length_c   1.000
_cell.angle_alpha   90.00
_cell.angle_beta   90.00
_cell.angle_gamma   90.00
#
_symmetry.space_group_name_H-M   'P 1'
#
loop_
_entity.id
_entity.type
_entity.pdbx_description
1 polymer ?
#
loop_
_entity_poly.entity_id
_entity_poly.type
_entity_poly.pdbx_seq_one_letter_code
_entity_poly.pdbx_strand_id
1 'polypeptide(L)'
;LDGAIIVTTPNDIALTDVRKGADMFNKVKTPLLGVIENMSFMEINGKVNIFEQTISDVELYLNNKKISLNDDMSFNHKFHLFKKGGGLNESKRLEIPLLGEIPYSEDLMKSIDKGEPLVFSDSAHPVSDIFIKIAKSLEH
;
A
#
# COMPACT_ATOMS: atom_id res chain seq x y z
N LEU A 1 13.75 -23.50 -6.04
CA LEU A 1 13.01 -22.29 -5.65
C LEU A 1 12.61 -22.44 -4.19
N ASP A 2 13.04 -21.50 -3.34
CA ASP A 2 12.72 -21.53 -1.91
C ASP A 2 11.23 -21.20 -1.67
N GLY A 3 10.62 -20.44 -2.59
CA GLY A 3 9.20 -20.11 -2.58
C GLY A 3 8.84 -19.03 -3.60
N ALA A 4 7.57 -18.66 -3.64
CA ALA A 4 7.03 -17.61 -4.47
C ALA A 4 6.24 -16.59 -3.63
N ILE A 5 6.32 -15.32 -4.03
CA ILE A 5 5.53 -14.23 -3.47
C ILE A 5 4.53 -13.78 -4.52
N ILE A 6 3.29 -13.61 -4.12
CA ILE A 6 2.25 -13.06 -4.99
C ILE A 6 2.20 -11.54 -4.79
N VAL A 7 2.35 -10.79 -5.89
CA VAL A 7 2.14 -9.35 -5.90
C VAL A 7 0.88 -9.05 -6.70
N THR A 8 -0.06 -8.33 -6.11
CA THR A 8 -1.34 -8.00 -6.74
C THR A 8 -1.78 -6.59 -6.41
N THR A 9 -2.63 -6.02 -7.26
CA THR A 9 -3.44 -4.84 -6.94
C THR A 9 -4.80 -5.28 -6.39
N PRO A 10 -5.48 -4.48 -5.56
CA PRO A 10 -6.73 -4.90 -4.89
C PRO A 10 -7.98 -4.78 -5.77
N ASN A 11 -7.86 -5.03 -7.08
CA ASN A 11 -9.01 -5.07 -8.01
C ASN A 11 -9.41 -6.51 -8.34
N ASP A 12 -10.67 -6.73 -8.65
CA ASP A 12 -11.23 -8.07 -8.86
C ASP A 12 -10.62 -8.81 -10.06
N ILE A 13 -10.15 -8.08 -11.09
CA ILE A 13 -9.51 -8.68 -12.28
C ILE A 13 -8.15 -9.25 -11.89
N ALA A 14 -7.31 -8.44 -11.23
CA ALA A 14 -5.99 -8.89 -10.76
C ALA A 14 -6.11 -10.06 -9.78
N LEU A 15 -7.09 -10.04 -8.88
CA LEU A 15 -7.33 -11.13 -7.93
C LEU A 15 -7.73 -12.43 -8.62
N THR A 16 -8.38 -12.37 -9.78
CA THR A 16 -8.67 -13.57 -10.59
C THR A 16 -7.39 -14.19 -11.14
N ASP A 17 -6.43 -13.39 -11.57
CA ASP A 17 -5.14 -13.88 -12.05
C ASP A 17 -4.27 -14.41 -10.91
N VAL A 18 -4.34 -13.81 -9.73
CA VAL A 18 -3.71 -14.34 -8.50
C VAL A 18 -4.17 -15.76 -8.21
N ARG A 19 -5.45 -16.06 -8.35
CA ARG A 19 -6.00 -17.41 -8.13
C ARG A 19 -5.42 -18.42 -9.09
N LYS A 20 -5.34 -18.08 -10.38
CA LYS A 20 -4.71 -18.94 -11.39
C LYS A 20 -3.22 -19.16 -11.11
N GLY A 21 -2.50 -18.10 -10.73
CA GLY A 21 -1.09 -18.19 -10.37
C GLY A 21 -0.85 -19.06 -9.14
N ALA A 22 -1.64 -18.92 -8.09
CA ALA A 22 -1.56 -19.74 -6.90
C ALA A 22 -1.80 -21.23 -7.20
N ASP A 23 -2.81 -21.55 -8.02
CA ASP A 23 -3.09 -22.92 -8.45
C ASP A 23 -1.92 -23.52 -9.24
N MET A 24 -1.24 -22.70 -10.05
CA MET A 24 -0.06 -23.14 -10.79
C MET A 24 1.09 -23.50 -9.83
N PHE A 25 1.40 -22.61 -8.86
CA PHE A 25 2.45 -22.87 -7.87
C PHE A 25 2.17 -24.11 -7.03
N ASN A 26 0.92 -24.33 -6.64
CA ASN A 26 0.50 -25.53 -5.93
C ASN A 26 0.75 -26.79 -6.76
N LYS A 27 0.44 -26.76 -8.07
CA LYS A 27 0.69 -27.91 -8.98
C LYS A 27 2.18 -28.25 -9.12
N VAL A 28 3.06 -27.26 -9.15
CA VAL A 28 4.50 -27.46 -9.23
C VAL A 28 5.17 -27.61 -7.85
N LYS A 29 4.37 -27.66 -6.79
CA LYS A 29 4.84 -27.82 -5.39
C LYS A 29 5.84 -26.74 -4.96
N THR A 30 5.68 -25.53 -5.45
CA THR A 30 6.42 -24.36 -4.99
C THR A 30 5.66 -23.70 -3.86
N PRO A 31 6.23 -23.55 -2.65
CA PRO A 31 5.53 -22.92 -1.53
C PRO A 31 5.26 -21.46 -1.81
N LEU A 32 4.05 -21.00 -1.45
CA LEU A 32 3.70 -19.58 -1.45
C LEU A 32 4.10 -18.96 -0.12
N LEU A 33 4.99 -17.97 -0.14
CA LEU A 33 5.53 -17.32 1.04
C LEU A 33 4.63 -16.20 1.56
N GLY A 34 3.82 -15.59 0.70
CA GLY A 34 2.89 -14.55 1.09
C GLY A 34 2.35 -13.72 -0.07
N VAL A 35 1.52 -12.75 0.29
CA VAL A 35 0.90 -11.79 -0.64
C VAL A 35 1.42 -10.39 -0.34
N ILE A 36 1.71 -9.61 -1.37
CA ILE A 36 1.95 -8.17 -1.31
C ILE A 36 0.83 -7.48 -2.09
N GLU A 37 0.12 -6.57 -1.43
CA GLU A 37 -0.86 -5.72 -2.09
C GLU A 37 -0.20 -4.44 -2.57
N ASN A 38 -0.10 -4.24 -3.88
CA ASN A 38 0.46 -3.04 -4.50
C ASN A 38 -0.65 -2.07 -4.89
N MET A 39 -0.36 -0.78 -4.91
CA MET A 39 -1.34 0.30 -5.15
C MET A 39 -2.53 0.22 -4.18
N SER A 40 -2.26 -0.15 -2.94
CA SER A 40 -3.28 -0.41 -1.92
C SER A 40 -4.05 0.85 -1.56
N PHE A 41 -3.35 1.97 -1.43
CA PHE A 41 -3.91 3.29 -1.09
C PHE A 41 -2.97 4.41 -1.56
N MET A 42 -3.48 5.63 -1.56
CA MET A 42 -2.69 6.86 -1.70
C MET A 42 -2.88 7.69 -0.42
N GLU A 43 -1.78 8.22 0.13
CA GLU A 43 -1.85 9.15 1.26
C GLU A 43 -1.90 10.59 0.75
N ILE A 44 -2.91 11.32 1.23
CA ILE A 44 -3.06 12.76 0.99
C ILE A 44 -2.77 13.45 2.32
N ASN A 45 -1.64 14.14 2.38
CA ASN A 45 -1.24 14.93 3.53
C ASN A 45 -1.39 16.41 3.21
N GLY A 46 -1.86 17.18 4.17
CA GLY A 46 -1.99 18.61 3.98
C GLY A 46 -2.13 19.36 5.29
N LYS A 47 -2.15 20.69 5.17
CA LYS A 47 -2.38 21.60 6.28
C LYS A 47 -3.27 22.74 5.83
N VAL A 48 -4.26 23.07 6.62
CA VAL A 48 -5.11 24.24 6.39
C VAL A 48 -4.49 25.45 7.12
N ASN A 49 -4.17 26.49 6.38
CA ASN A 49 -3.70 27.76 6.96
C ASN A 49 -4.88 28.72 7.06
N ILE A 50 -5.13 29.23 8.26
CA ILE A 50 -6.18 30.21 8.54
C ILE A 50 -5.51 31.56 8.74
N PHE A 51 -5.84 32.53 7.93
CA PHE A 51 -5.26 33.87 7.97
C PHE A 51 -6.07 34.85 8.82
N GLU A 52 -7.33 34.54 9.14
CA GLU A 52 -8.21 35.36 9.99
C GLU A 52 -8.54 34.63 11.28
N GLN A 53 -8.33 35.29 12.42
CA GLN A 53 -8.53 34.73 13.78
C GLN A 53 -10.00 34.56 14.17
N THR A 54 -10.96 34.98 13.35
CA THR A 54 -12.40 35.00 13.68
C THR A 54 -13.15 33.72 13.21
N ILE A 55 -12.48 32.77 12.61
CA ILE A 55 -13.12 31.53 12.16
C ILE A 55 -13.06 30.50 13.30
N SER A 56 -14.22 30.23 13.92
CA SER A 56 -14.33 29.28 15.04
C SER A 56 -14.39 27.83 14.63
N ASP A 57 -14.91 27.53 13.43
CA ASP A 57 -15.12 26.16 12.98
C ASP A 57 -14.64 25.98 11.54
N VAL A 58 -13.65 25.11 11.36
CA VAL A 58 -13.12 24.72 10.05
C VAL A 58 -13.46 23.27 9.77
N GLU A 59 -14.13 23.03 8.68
CA GLU A 59 -14.43 21.68 8.19
C GLU A 59 -13.75 21.44 6.85
N LEU A 60 -13.07 20.31 6.72
CA LEU A 60 -12.46 19.86 5.47
C LEU A 60 -13.23 18.69 4.90
N TYR A 61 -13.55 18.77 3.61
CA TYR A 61 -14.19 17.69 2.88
C TYR A 61 -13.36 17.31 1.65
N LEU A 62 -13.10 16.01 1.47
CA LEU A 62 -12.54 15.43 0.25
C LEU A 62 -13.56 14.43 -0.32
N ASN A 63 -13.95 14.62 -1.59
CA ASN A 63 -14.97 13.79 -2.25
C ASN A 63 -16.25 13.64 -1.40
N ASN A 64 -16.77 14.74 -0.85
CA ASN A 64 -17.94 14.79 0.04
C ASN A 64 -17.79 14.00 1.35
N LYS A 65 -16.60 13.56 1.72
CA LYS A 65 -16.31 12.94 3.02
C LYS A 65 -15.62 13.95 3.91
N LYS A 66 -16.14 14.10 5.13
CA LYS A 66 -15.51 14.94 6.16
C LYS A 66 -14.18 14.33 6.58
N ILE A 67 -13.14 15.13 6.56
CA ILE A 67 -11.78 14.76 6.98
C ILE A 67 -11.50 15.39 8.33
N SER A 68 -11.01 14.59 9.27
CA SER A 68 -10.59 15.08 10.57
C SER A 68 -9.31 15.89 10.46
N LEU A 69 -9.30 17.06 11.07
CA LEU A 69 -8.12 17.90 11.24
C LEU A 69 -7.48 17.63 12.59
N ASN A 70 -6.16 17.63 12.64
CA ASN A 70 -5.39 17.65 13.88
C ASN A 70 -5.44 19.04 14.52
N ASP A 71 -4.99 19.18 15.77
CA ASP A 71 -4.97 20.45 16.50
C ASP A 71 -4.14 21.55 15.79
N ASP A 72 -3.13 21.15 15.03
CA ASP A 72 -2.29 22.04 14.21
C ASP A 72 -2.86 22.31 12.81
N MET A 73 -4.12 21.92 12.56
CA MET A 73 -4.82 21.99 11.27
C MET A 73 -4.20 21.13 10.15
N SER A 74 -3.32 20.20 10.48
CA SER A 74 -2.84 19.21 9.53
C SER A 74 -3.84 18.05 9.39
N PHE A 75 -3.75 17.35 8.28
CA PHE A 75 -4.52 16.11 8.04
C PHE A 75 -3.71 15.10 7.28
N ASN A 76 -4.04 13.82 7.50
CA ASN A 76 -3.61 12.70 6.71
C ASN A 76 -4.84 11.88 6.32
N HIS A 77 -5.03 11.64 5.05
CA HIS A 77 -6.14 10.84 4.55
C HIS A 77 -5.65 9.75 3.60
N LYS A 78 -6.04 8.48 3.89
CA LYS A 78 -5.78 7.35 3.00
C LYS A 78 -6.93 7.20 2.01
N PHE A 79 -6.63 7.42 0.76
CA PHE A 79 -7.55 7.25 -0.35
C PHE A 79 -7.32 5.89 -1.03
N HIS A 80 -8.34 5.04 -1.07
CA HIS A 80 -8.26 3.75 -1.74
C HIS A 80 -8.71 3.88 -3.19
N LEU A 81 -7.78 3.67 -4.13
CA LEU A 81 -8.03 3.72 -5.57
C LEU A 81 -8.88 2.54 -6.05
N PHE A 82 -8.77 1.43 -5.35
CA PHE A 82 -9.49 0.19 -5.62
C PHE A 82 -10.26 -0.26 -4.38
N LYS A 83 -10.84 -1.46 -4.44
CA LYS A 83 -11.52 -2.09 -3.32
C LYS A 83 -10.54 -2.32 -2.16
N LYS A 84 -10.92 -1.95 -0.94
CA LYS A 84 -10.12 -2.17 0.25
C LYS A 84 -10.04 -3.65 0.61
N GLY A 85 -8.83 -4.13 0.93
CA GLY A 85 -8.62 -5.45 1.54
C GLY A 85 -8.60 -6.62 0.55
N GLY A 86 -8.40 -6.38 -0.74
CA GLY A 86 -8.30 -7.44 -1.74
C GLY A 86 -7.15 -8.41 -1.46
N GLY A 87 -5.95 -7.90 -1.16
CA GLY A 87 -4.78 -8.70 -0.80
C GLY A 87 -4.98 -9.47 0.50
N LEU A 88 -5.59 -8.84 1.50
CA LEU A 88 -5.89 -9.50 2.78
C LEU A 88 -6.91 -10.66 2.60
N ASN A 89 -7.90 -10.49 1.74
CA ASN A 89 -8.86 -11.55 1.47
C ASN A 89 -8.19 -12.74 0.77
N GLU A 90 -7.31 -12.49 -0.20
CA GLU A 90 -6.57 -13.56 -0.89
C GLU A 90 -5.54 -14.22 0.03
N SER A 91 -4.87 -13.48 0.89
CA SER A 91 -4.00 -14.01 1.95
C SER A 91 -4.74 -15.02 2.83
N LYS A 92 -5.95 -14.66 3.30
CA LYS A 92 -6.79 -15.56 4.09
C LYS A 92 -7.25 -16.79 3.29
N ARG A 93 -7.66 -16.58 2.03
CA ARG A 93 -8.11 -17.68 1.15
C ARG A 93 -7.01 -18.69 0.87
N LEU A 94 -5.78 -18.22 0.71
CA LEU A 94 -4.61 -19.04 0.43
C LEU A 94 -3.91 -19.58 1.69
N GLU A 95 -4.35 -19.14 2.87
CA GLU A 95 -3.73 -19.45 4.17
C GLU A 95 -2.25 -19.07 4.24
N ILE A 96 -1.88 -17.95 3.60
CA ILE A 96 -0.52 -17.40 3.59
C ILE A 96 -0.53 -15.95 4.11
N PRO A 97 0.58 -15.43 4.66
CA PRO A 97 0.60 -14.09 5.23
C PRO A 97 0.42 -12.98 4.19
N LEU A 98 -0.24 -11.88 4.58
CA LEU A 98 -0.12 -10.59 3.91
C LEU A 98 1.20 -9.96 4.36
N LEU A 99 2.19 -9.91 3.48
CA LEU A 99 3.54 -9.43 3.79
C LEU A 99 3.61 -7.90 3.87
N GLY A 100 2.76 -7.21 3.11
CA GLY A 100 2.70 -5.76 3.14
C GLY A 100 1.69 -5.17 2.16
N GLU A 101 1.37 -3.90 2.40
CA GLU A 101 0.55 -3.05 1.56
C GLU A 101 1.41 -1.88 1.08
N ILE A 102 1.67 -1.82 -0.23
CA ILE A 102 2.48 -0.76 -0.84
C ILE A 102 1.53 0.32 -1.37
N PRO A 103 1.69 1.58 -0.93
CA PRO A 103 0.87 2.68 -1.42
C PRO A 103 1.23 3.07 -2.86
N TYR A 104 0.32 3.74 -3.54
CA TYR A 104 0.68 4.57 -4.68
C TYR A 104 1.53 5.73 -4.16
N SER A 105 2.74 5.88 -4.68
CA SER A 105 3.68 6.92 -4.27
C SER A 105 4.35 7.52 -5.50
N GLU A 106 4.28 8.84 -5.62
CA GLU A 106 4.94 9.57 -6.69
C GLU A 106 6.47 9.41 -6.62
N ASP A 107 7.04 9.39 -5.43
CA ASP A 107 8.48 9.24 -5.24
C ASP A 107 8.94 7.82 -5.61
N LEU A 108 8.14 6.79 -5.31
CA LEU A 108 8.40 5.44 -5.79
C LEU A 108 8.37 5.38 -7.33
N MET A 109 7.39 6.00 -7.97
CA MET A 109 7.30 6.05 -9.43
C MET A 109 8.49 6.76 -10.05
N LYS A 110 8.88 7.91 -9.51
CA LYS A 110 10.08 8.65 -9.96
C LYS A 110 11.37 7.84 -9.81
N SER A 111 11.49 7.05 -8.75
CA SER A 111 12.65 6.18 -8.52
C SER A 111 12.72 5.06 -9.56
N ILE A 112 11.58 4.46 -9.90
CA ILE A 112 11.46 3.44 -10.93
C ILE A 112 11.85 4.00 -12.30
N ASP A 113 11.33 5.18 -12.67
CA ASP A 113 11.63 5.83 -13.95
C ASP A 113 13.13 6.16 -14.11
N LYS A 114 13.82 6.46 -13.01
CA LYS A 114 15.27 6.68 -12.97
C LYS A 114 16.09 5.41 -12.96
N GLY A 115 15.49 4.26 -12.66
CA GLY A 115 16.21 3.01 -12.43
C GLY A 115 16.98 2.99 -11.12
N GLU A 116 16.63 3.84 -10.16
CA GLU A 116 17.26 3.97 -8.83
C GLU A 116 16.28 3.51 -7.76
N PRO A 117 16.41 2.28 -7.22
CA PRO A 117 15.45 1.81 -6.22
C PRO A 117 15.36 2.73 -5.00
N LEU A 118 14.14 3.11 -4.61
CA LEU A 118 13.88 4.07 -3.53
C LEU A 118 14.55 3.64 -2.20
N VAL A 119 14.62 2.34 -1.93
CA VAL A 119 15.26 1.79 -0.73
C VAL A 119 16.75 2.19 -0.62
N PHE A 120 17.43 2.39 -1.75
CA PHE A 120 18.84 2.81 -1.78
C PHE A 120 18.99 4.33 -1.85
N SER A 121 18.12 5.01 -2.59
CA SER A 121 18.21 6.47 -2.73
C SER A 121 17.66 7.23 -1.51
N ASP A 122 16.66 6.69 -0.84
CA ASP A 122 16.07 7.23 0.39
C ASP A 122 15.56 6.10 1.30
N SER A 123 16.46 5.56 2.10
CA SER A 123 16.13 4.46 3.03
C SER A 123 15.21 4.89 4.20
N ALA A 124 15.13 6.19 4.49
CA ALA A 124 14.25 6.74 5.53
C ALA A 124 12.82 7.02 5.05
N HIS A 125 12.59 6.93 3.74
CA HIS A 125 11.27 7.13 3.17
C HIS A 125 10.26 6.10 3.70
N PRO A 126 9.01 6.48 4.05
CA PRO A 126 8.01 5.54 4.57
C PRO A 126 7.75 4.32 3.68
N VAL A 127 7.80 4.49 2.35
CA VAL A 127 7.65 3.37 1.41
C VAL A 127 8.85 2.43 1.45
N SER A 128 10.08 2.96 1.63
CA SER A 128 11.29 2.15 1.80
C SER A 128 11.20 1.27 3.05
N ASP A 129 10.66 1.79 4.15
CA ASP A 129 10.43 1.03 5.38
C ASP A 129 9.48 -0.16 5.15
N ILE A 130 8.45 -0.01 4.31
CA ILE A 130 7.54 -1.11 3.95
C ILE A 130 8.33 -2.22 3.24
N PHE A 131 9.15 -1.89 2.23
CA PHE A 131 9.97 -2.88 1.53
C PHE A 131 10.97 -3.59 2.46
N ILE A 132 11.61 -2.84 3.36
CA ILE A 132 12.53 -3.39 4.36
C ILE A 132 11.80 -4.37 5.30
N LYS A 133 10.61 -4.02 5.77
CA LYS A 133 9.79 -4.91 6.61
C LYS A 133 9.38 -6.18 5.89
N ILE A 134 8.98 -6.08 4.62
CA ILE A 134 8.66 -7.24 3.79
C ILE A 134 9.90 -8.15 3.67
N ALA A 135 11.07 -7.59 3.34
CA ALA A 135 12.31 -8.35 3.22
C ALA A 135 12.66 -9.08 4.53
N LYS A 136 12.61 -8.39 5.66
CA LYS A 136 12.86 -8.98 6.99
C LYS A 136 11.89 -10.10 7.35
N SER A 137 10.64 -10.03 6.91
CA SER A 137 9.65 -11.08 7.17
C SER A 137 9.92 -12.38 6.41
N LEU A 138 10.80 -12.33 5.41
CA LEU A 138 11.23 -13.47 4.58
C LEU A 138 12.58 -14.06 5.00
N GLU A 139 13.29 -13.39 5.90
CA GLU A 139 14.53 -13.92 6.50
C GLU A 139 14.15 -14.99 7.54
N HIS A 140 14.69 -16.17 7.37
CA HIS A 140 14.55 -17.32 8.29
C HIS A 140 15.79 -17.49 9.15
#